data_ffad0adaf763f8beb56f6a5b06aeb36d
#
_entry.id   ffad0adaf763f8beb56f6a5b06aeb36d
#
_cell.length_a   1.000
_cell.length_b   1.000
_cell.length_c   1.000
_cell.angle_alpha   90.00
_cell.angle_beta   90.00
_cell.angle_gamma   90.00
#
_symmetry.space_group_name_H-M   'P 1'
#
loop_
_entity.id
_entity.type
_entity.pdbx_description
1 polymer ?
#
loop_
_entity_poly.entity_id
_entity_poly.type
_entity_poly.pdbx_seq_one_letter_code
_entity_poly.pdbx_strand_id
1 'polypeptide(L)'
;MAEFLFPNDTALVTGMNSYYISLKRLIEHYQGEVGCGCVYFRSTSGEALLFFDEKKIMDSVFSDGNGRSTGMAAAELLKASMVVQKYRVSVYGIDANALNYWISLIHAIPMAKPVTLGFDKLLDVLDKENESRPDIGYFRIKGDKKRQLGWVFFQNKRIYGFRLPGDRAPWLGPEDLPDFMERFKGSSKIEVLLGEVESKIEFQSQTAESNKALGLLEELIQHTESIVQGMKGSKKDFQILFRRMCIKWADIYDFLDPFAAELSYKDQALFFESNTGNRELIEGVTRVLFEIIKEADAEKKYHFVFKEWQEKHSEYLSNLEVRFPE
;
A
#
# COMPACT_ATOMS: atom_id res chain seq x y z
N MET A 1 -6.30 -3.51 -23.09
CA MET A 1 -6.48 -3.24 -21.67
C MET A 1 -5.61 -4.20 -20.88
N ALA A 2 -4.86 -3.71 -19.90
CA ALA A 2 -4.12 -4.56 -18.99
C ALA A 2 -5.15 -5.20 -18.05
N GLU A 3 -5.26 -6.53 -18.04
CA GLU A 3 -6.13 -7.25 -17.13
C GLU A 3 -5.49 -7.26 -15.74
N PHE A 4 -6.16 -6.69 -14.75
CA PHE A 4 -5.68 -6.75 -13.37
C PHE A 4 -5.84 -8.16 -12.82
N LEU A 5 -4.79 -8.62 -12.15
CA LEU A 5 -4.78 -9.89 -11.44
C LEU A 5 -5.11 -9.64 -9.97
N PHE A 6 -6.24 -10.14 -9.50
CA PHE A 6 -6.68 -10.04 -8.12
C PHE A 6 -7.64 -11.21 -7.80
N PRO A 7 -7.85 -11.56 -6.52
CA PRO A 7 -8.81 -12.59 -6.17
C PRO A 7 -10.23 -12.05 -6.43
N ASN A 8 -10.99 -12.74 -7.25
CA ASN A 8 -12.34 -12.34 -7.63
C ASN A 8 -13.38 -13.46 -7.41
N ASP A 9 -13.03 -14.43 -6.60
CA ASP A 9 -13.87 -15.57 -6.23
C ASP A 9 -14.82 -15.25 -5.07
N THR A 10 -14.42 -14.38 -4.13
CA THR A 10 -15.21 -13.99 -2.98
C THR A 10 -15.93 -12.66 -3.22
N ALA A 11 -16.81 -12.62 -4.21
CA ALA A 11 -17.57 -11.43 -4.53
C ALA A 11 -18.62 -11.13 -3.45
N LEU A 12 -18.53 -9.96 -2.80
CA LEU A 12 -19.52 -9.45 -1.84
C LEU A 12 -20.65 -8.75 -2.57
N VAL A 13 -20.30 -7.91 -3.54
CA VAL A 13 -21.25 -7.24 -4.42
C VAL A 13 -20.63 -7.02 -5.80
N THR A 14 -21.45 -7.09 -6.85
CA THR A 14 -20.99 -6.92 -8.23
C THR A 14 -21.87 -5.99 -9.04
N GLY A 15 -21.24 -5.21 -9.92
CA GLY A 15 -21.93 -4.47 -10.96
C GLY A 15 -22.70 -3.21 -10.52
N MET A 16 -22.40 -2.68 -9.34
CA MET A 16 -22.95 -1.38 -8.90
C MET A 16 -22.54 -0.27 -9.87
N ASN A 17 -23.37 0.75 -10.00
CA ASN A 17 -23.04 1.92 -10.80
C ASN A 17 -22.39 3.00 -9.93
N SER A 18 -21.18 3.44 -10.28
CA SER A 18 -20.42 4.43 -9.52
C SER A 18 -21.15 5.77 -9.35
N TYR A 19 -22.10 6.10 -10.20
CA TYR A 19 -22.90 7.33 -10.07
C TYR A 19 -23.67 7.42 -8.75
N TYR A 20 -24.09 6.28 -8.20
CA TYR A 20 -24.88 6.21 -6.97
C TYR A 20 -24.03 5.88 -5.72
N ILE A 21 -22.73 5.84 -5.85
CA ILE A 21 -21.83 5.36 -4.80
C ILE A 21 -20.95 6.50 -4.30
N SER A 22 -20.94 6.69 -2.99
CA SER A 22 -19.86 7.42 -2.32
C SER A 22 -18.73 6.44 -2.05
N LEU A 23 -17.57 6.64 -2.68
CA LEU A 23 -16.41 5.73 -2.53
C LEU A 23 -16.00 5.60 -1.05
N LYS A 24 -15.93 6.72 -0.32
CA LYS A 24 -15.60 6.72 1.11
C LYS A 24 -16.55 5.83 1.91
N ARG A 25 -17.88 6.03 1.76
CA ARG A 25 -18.88 5.24 2.49
C ARG A 25 -18.88 3.76 2.11
N LEU A 26 -18.59 3.46 0.83
CA LEU A 26 -18.48 2.09 0.37
C LEU A 26 -17.31 1.37 1.06
N ILE A 27 -16.14 2.01 1.13
CA ILE A 27 -14.97 1.45 1.78
C ILE A 27 -15.23 1.29 3.28
N GLU A 28 -15.68 2.33 3.97
CA GLU A 28 -16.02 2.30 5.41
C GLU A 28 -17.02 1.17 5.75
N HIS A 29 -18.02 0.97 4.89
CA HIS A 29 -18.99 -0.10 5.08
C HIS A 29 -18.32 -1.49 5.04
N TYR A 30 -17.53 -1.76 4.00
CA TYR A 30 -16.89 -3.08 3.85
C TYR A 30 -15.68 -3.29 4.78
N GLN A 31 -15.02 -2.23 5.20
CA GLN A 31 -14.04 -2.32 6.30
C GLN A 31 -14.70 -2.84 7.58
N GLY A 32 -15.90 -2.35 7.90
CA GLY A 32 -16.66 -2.84 9.05
C GLY A 32 -17.26 -4.24 8.87
N GLU A 33 -17.57 -4.66 7.65
CA GLU A 33 -18.24 -5.94 7.38
C GLU A 33 -17.26 -7.11 7.23
N VAL A 34 -16.17 -6.91 6.48
CA VAL A 34 -15.22 -7.99 6.14
C VAL A 34 -13.78 -7.70 6.55
N GLY A 35 -13.47 -6.49 7.00
CA GLY A 35 -12.13 -6.05 7.38
C GLY A 35 -11.23 -5.79 6.20
N CYS A 36 -10.92 -6.80 5.39
CA CYS A 36 -9.98 -6.72 4.27
C CYS A 36 -10.65 -7.04 2.94
N GLY A 37 -10.24 -6.30 1.89
CA GLY A 37 -10.81 -6.54 0.57
C GLY A 37 -10.26 -5.66 -0.54
N CYS A 38 -10.90 -5.75 -1.69
CA CYS A 38 -10.64 -4.83 -2.78
C CYS A 38 -11.92 -4.35 -3.47
N VAL A 39 -11.85 -3.14 -4.00
CA VAL A 39 -12.90 -2.55 -4.85
C VAL A 39 -12.38 -2.49 -6.27
N TYR A 40 -13.07 -3.15 -7.19
CA TYR A 40 -12.75 -3.16 -8.61
C TYR A 40 -13.69 -2.26 -9.39
N PHE A 41 -13.12 -1.37 -10.17
CA PHE A 41 -13.81 -0.42 -11.03
C PHE A 41 -13.53 -0.75 -12.48
N ARG A 42 -14.57 -0.87 -13.30
CA ARG A 42 -14.43 -1.15 -14.71
C ARG A 42 -15.32 -0.24 -15.54
N SER A 43 -14.73 0.38 -16.57
CA SER A 43 -15.42 1.15 -17.60
C SER A 43 -14.97 0.72 -19.00
N THR A 44 -15.47 1.37 -20.02
CA THR A 44 -15.00 1.16 -21.41
C THR A 44 -13.63 1.77 -21.66
N SER A 45 -13.23 2.76 -20.91
CA SER A 45 -11.99 3.55 -21.09
C SER A 45 -10.92 3.30 -20.04
N GLY A 46 -11.26 2.61 -18.93
CA GLY A 46 -10.28 2.36 -17.88
C GLY A 46 -10.77 1.40 -16.81
N GLU A 47 -9.83 0.91 -16.03
CA GLU A 47 -10.02 0.01 -14.90
C GLU A 47 -9.23 0.51 -13.71
N ALA A 48 -9.76 0.27 -12.51
CA ALA A 48 -9.02 0.53 -11.27
C ALA A 48 -9.26 -0.55 -10.24
N LEU A 49 -8.28 -0.73 -9.37
CA LEU A 49 -8.35 -1.60 -8.21
C LEU A 49 -7.88 -0.83 -7.00
N LEU A 50 -8.59 -0.99 -5.89
CA LEU A 50 -8.29 -0.32 -4.64
C LEU A 50 -8.37 -1.37 -3.55
N PHE A 51 -7.27 -1.58 -2.83
CA PHE A 51 -7.19 -2.51 -1.71
C PHE A 51 -7.37 -1.76 -0.40
N PHE A 52 -8.06 -2.39 0.53
CA PHE A 52 -8.30 -1.84 1.87
C PHE A 52 -8.13 -2.92 2.95
N ASP A 53 -7.72 -2.50 4.13
CA ASP A 53 -7.79 -3.25 5.37
C ASP A 53 -8.85 -2.64 6.30
N GLU A 54 -8.94 -3.10 7.53
CA GLU A 54 -9.91 -2.65 8.55
C GLU A 54 -9.82 -1.14 8.84
N LYS A 55 -8.69 -0.49 8.54
CA LYS A 55 -8.40 0.88 8.95
C LYS A 55 -8.27 1.84 7.77
N LYS A 56 -7.68 1.40 6.65
CA LYS A 56 -7.26 2.30 5.57
C LYS A 56 -7.30 1.66 4.18
N ILE A 57 -7.13 2.52 3.18
CA ILE A 57 -6.79 2.11 1.83
C ILE A 57 -5.30 1.77 1.83
N MET A 58 -4.98 0.53 1.47
CA MET A 58 -3.60 0.02 1.49
C MET A 58 -2.85 0.40 0.22
N ASP A 59 -3.49 0.23 -0.93
CA ASP A 59 -2.91 0.58 -2.22
C ASP A 59 -3.98 0.67 -3.30
N SER A 60 -3.62 1.25 -4.44
CA SER A 60 -4.49 1.32 -5.60
C SER A 60 -3.73 1.28 -6.91
N VAL A 61 -4.42 0.86 -7.96
CA VAL A 61 -3.93 0.91 -9.33
C VAL A 61 -5.03 1.41 -10.24
N PHE A 62 -4.67 2.29 -11.15
CA PHE A 62 -5.52 2.83 -12.21
C PHE A 62 -4.86 2.59 -13.57
N SER A 63 -5.61 2.13 -14.54
CA SER A 63 -5.13 1.94 -15.90
C SER A 63 -6.18 2.40 -16.90
N ASP A 64 -5.75 3.21 -17.85
CA ASP A 64 -6.56 3.68 -18.98
C ASP A 64 -5.77 3.59 -20.29
N GLY A 65 -6.26 4.25 -21.34
CA GLY A 65 -5.57 4.31 -22.64
C GLY A 65 -4.23 5.04 -22.62
N ASN A 66 -3.93 5.83 -21.58
CA ASN A 66 -2.71 6.64 -21.45
C ASN A 66 -1.61 5.91 -20.66
N GLY A 67 -1.99 4.90 -19.86
CA GLY A 67 -1.01 4.14 -19.09
C GLY A 67 -1.55 3.55 -17.79
N ARG A 68 -0.62 3.29 -16.88
CA ARG A 68 -0.90 2.70 -15.57
C ARG A 68 -0.24 3.52 -14.48
N SER A 69 -1.00 3.81 -13.44
CA SER A 69 -0.55 4.50 -12.23
C SER A 69 -0.84 3.64 -11.01
N THR A 70 -0.07 3.79 -9.94
CA THR A 70 -0.21 3.06 -8.67
C THR A 70 -0.18 4.01 -7.49
N GLY A 71 -0.59 3.53 -6.31
CA GLY A 71 -0.57 4.30 -5.07
C GLY A 71 -1.57 5.46 -5.07
N MET A 72 -1.25 6.51 -4.31
CA MET A 72 -2.11 7.69 -4.17
C MET A 72 -2.45 8.36 -5.51
N ALA A 73 -1.49 8.42 -6.44
CA ALA A 73 -1.73 8.97 -7.78
C ALA A 73 -2.85 8.22 -8.52
N ALA A 74 -2.90 6.88 -8.39
CA ALA A 74 -3.98 6.08 -8.97
C ALA A 74 -5.34 6.36 -8.32
N ALA A 75 -5.38 6.54 -7.00
CA ALA A 75 -6.61 6.88 -6.28
C ALA A 75 -7.15 8.24 -6.70
N GLU A 76 -6.30 9.25 -6.87
CA GLU A 76 -6.70 10.57 -7.34
C GLU A 76 -7.17 10.56 -8.79
N LEU A 77 -6.48 9.82 -9.69
CA LEU A 77 -6.93 9.63 -11.06
C LEU A 77 -8.28 8.94 -11.13
N LEU A 78 -8.53 7.93 -10.30
CA LEU A 78 -9.83 7.28 -10.20
C LEU A 78 -10.91 8.26 -9.75
N LYS A 79 -10.68 9.03 -8.68
CA LYS A 79 -11.63 10.04 -8.20
C LYS A 79 -11.97 11.05 -9.30
N ALA A 80 -10.97 11.61 -9.96
CA ALA A 80 -11.16 12.55 -11.07
C ALA A 80 -11.94 11.91 -12.23
N SER A 81 -11.62 10.69 -12.57
CA SER A 81 -12.26 9.94 -13.64
C SER A 81 -13.73 9.60 -13.33
N MET A 82 -14.08 9.30 -12.09
CA MET A 82 -15.47 9.03 -11.65
C MET A 82 -16.41 10.23 -11.82
N VAL A 83 -15.88 11.44 -11.90
CA VAL A 83 -16.70 12.66 -12.18
C VAL A 83 -17.18 12.70 -13.63
N VAL A 84 -16.35 12.23 -14.56
CA VAL A 84 -16.59 12.33 -16.01
C VAL A 84 -17.14 11.04 -16.63
N GLN A 85 -16.89 9.89 -16.01
CA GLN A 85 -17.32 8.60 -16.54
C GLN A 85 -17.92 7.68 -15.48
N LYS A 86 -18.76 6.75 -15.94
CA LYS A 86 -19.41 5.76 -15.07
C LYS A 86 -18.60 4.46 -15.06
N TYR A 87 -18.42 3.92 -13.87
CA TYR A 87 -17.79 2.62 -13.64
C TYR A 87 -18.83 1.60 -13.17
N ARG A 88 -18.63 0.36 -13.56
CA ARG A 88 -19.16 -0.79 -12.83
C ARG A 88 -18.23 -1.08 -11.67
N VAL A 89 -18.80 -1.12 -10.48
CA VAL A 89 -18.06 -1.29 -9.22
C VAL A 89 -18.41 -2.63 -8.61
N SER A 90 -17.40 -3.38 -8.24
CA SER A 90 -17.55 -4.66 -7.55
C SER A 90 -16.63 -4.69 -6.34
N VAL A 91 -17.06 -5.32 -5.26
CA VAL A 91 -16.28 -5.47 -4.03
C VAL A 91 -16.05 -6.95 -3.77
N TYR A 92 -14.82 -7.29 -3.41
CA TYR A 92 -14.39 -8.65 -3.12
C TYR A 92 -13.72 -8.68 -1.75
N GLY A 93 -14.08 -9.71 -0.94
CA GLY A 93 -13.37 -10.01 0.30
C GLY A 93 -12.00 -10.61 -0.01
N ILE A 94 -11.02 -10.32 0.83
CA ILE A 94 -9.68 -10.90 0.75
C ILE A 94 -9.27 -11.36 2.15
N ASP A 95 -8.68 -12.55 2.25
CA ASP A 95 -8.09 -12.99 3.50
C ASP A 95 -6.96 -12.04 3.93
N ALA A 96 -6.94 -11.65 5.20
CA ALA A 96 -5.98 -10.67 5.72
C ALA A 96 -4.51 -11.10 5.48
N ASN A 97 -4.23 -12.42 5.54
CA ASN A 97 -2.89 -12.95 5.30
C ASN A 97 -2.50 -12.89 3.81
N ALA A 98 -3.50 -12.91 2.90
CA ALA A 98 -3.28 -12.83 1.46
C ALA A 98 -3.25 -11.39 0.94
N LEU A 99 -3.74 -10.41 1.70
CA LEU A 99 -3.88 -9.02 1.25
C LEU A 99 -2.55 -8.44 0.73
N ASN A 100 -1.48 -8.55 1.51
CA ASN A 100 -0.17 -8.02 1.13
C ASN A 100 0.41 -8.71 -0.12
N TYR A 101 0.15 -9.99 -0.31
CA TYR A 101 0.52 -10.70 -1.53
C TYR A 101 -0.17 -10.10 -2.76
N TRP A 102 -1.48 -9.88 -2.72
CA TRP A 102 -2.24 -9.32 -3.82
C TRP A 102 -1.87 -7.86 -4.11
N ILE A 103 -1.61 -7.08 -3.07
CA ILE A 103 -1.09 -5.71 -3.20
C ILE A 103 0.28 -5.74 -3.91
N SER A 104 1.19 -6.63 -3.52
CA SER A 104 2.48 -6.77 -4.19
C SER A 104 2.31 -7.15 -5.65
N LEU A 105 1.40 -8.06 -5.95
CA LEU A 105 1.21 -8.58 -7.30
C LEU A 105 0.71 -7.53 -8.31
N ILE A 106 -0.02 -6.49 -7.86
CA ILE A 106 -0.42 -5.40 -8.76
C ILE A 106 0.79 -4.60 -9.28
N HIS A 107 1.93 -4.67 -8.62
CA HIS A 107 3.17 -4.04 -9.08
C HIS A 107 4.02 -4.95 -9.98
N ALA A 108 3.60 -6.20 -10.20
CA ALA A 108 4.34 -7.11 -11.07
C ALA A 108 4.40 -6.57 -12.52
N ILE A 109 5.60 -6.50 -13.04
CA ILE A 109 5.88 -6.04 -14.40
C ILE A 109 5.99 -7.25 -15.31
N PRO A 110 5.21 -7.33 -16.40
CA PRO A 110 5.38 -8.40 -17.38
C PRO A 110 6.74 -8.30 -18.05
N MET A 111 7.48 -9.40 -18.10
CA MET A 111 8.72 -9.46 -18.88
C MET A 111 8.44 -9.22 -20.35
N ALA A 112 9.40 -8.61 -21.04
CA ALA A 112 9.19 -8.08 -22.39
C ALA A 112 8.85 -9.15 -23.45
N LYS A 113 9.22 -10.42 -23.25
CA LYS A 113 9.00 -11.47 -24.25
C LYS A 113 8.47 -12.77 -23.63
N PRO A 114 7.39 -13.33 -24.17
CA PRO A 114 6.94 -14.65 -23.76
C PRO A 114 7.93 -15.74 -24.23
N VAL A 115 8.07 -16.76 -23.42
CA VAL A 115 8.84 -17.97 -23.77
C VAL A 115 7.88 -19.03 -24.30
N THR A 116 8.22 -19.64 -25.42
CA THR A 116 7.46 -20.76 -25.97
C THR A 116 8.03 -22.07 -25.47
N LEU A 117 7.21 -22.88 -24.82
CA LEU A 117 7.58 -24.16 -24.23
C LEU A 117 6.69 -25.28 -24.80
N GLY A 118 7.23 -26.51 -24.79
CA GLY A 118 6.39 -27.71 -24.89
C GLY A 118 5.76 -28.03 -23.53
N PHE A 119 4.72 -28.89 -23.56
CA PHE A 119 4.00 -29.30 -22.34
C PHE A 119 4.94 -29.92 -21.28
N ASP A 120 5.85 -30.80 -21.67
CA ASP A 120 6.78 -31.44 -20.73
C ASP A 120 7.73 -30.44 -20.05
N LYS A 121 8.19 -29.43 -20.81
CA LYS A 121 9.02 -28.36 -20.25
C LYS A 121 8.25 -27.45 -19.31
N LEU A 122 6.95 -27.23 -19.57
CA LEU A 122 6.10 -26.48 -18.64
C LEU A 122 5.95 -27.24 -17.31
N LEU A 123 5.74 -28.55 -17.36
CA LEU A 123 5.73 -29.41 -16.16
C LEU A 123 7.03 -29.28 -15.38
N ASP A 124 8.18 -29.40 -16.06
CA ASP A 124 9.49 -29.26 -15.43
C ASP A 124 9.67 -27.91 -14.72
N VAL A 125 9.17 -26.83 -15.33
CA VAL A 125 9.23 -25.47 -14.74
C VAL A 125 8.31 -25.34 -13.53
N LEU A 126 7.16 -26.04 -13.55
CA LEU A 126 6.16 -25.97 -12.47
C LEU A 126 6.41 -27.01 -11.36
N ASP A 127 7.07 -28.12 -11.63
CA ASP A 127 7.26 -29.22 -10.66
C ASP A 127 8.55 -29.07 -9.84
N LYS A 128 9.57 -28.42 -10.35
CA LYS A 128 10.84 -28.24 -9.63
C LYS A 128 10.84 -26.97 -8.80
N GLU A 129 11.35 -27.03 -7.56
CA GLU A 129 11.83 -25.85 -6.83
C GLU A 129 12.93 -25.19 -7.66
N ASN A 130 12.53 -24.26 -8.50
CA ASN A 130 13.43 -23.63 -9.44
C ASN A 130 13.87 -22.28 -8.88
N GLU A 131 15.17 -22.10 -8.66
CA GLU A 131 15.74 -20.83 -8.19
C GLU A 131 15.45 -19.65 -9.12
N SER A 132 15.07 -19.93 -10.38
CA SER A 132 14.65 -18.91 -11.36
C SER A 132 13.21 -18.44 -11.21
N ARG A 133 12.43 -18.96 -10.25
CA ARG A 133 11.07 -18.46 -9.99
C ARG A 133 11.11 -17.14 -9.22
N PRO A 134 10.20 -16.23 -9.50
CA PRO A 134 10.09 -14.99 -8.74
C PRO A 134 9.66 -15.28 -7.30
N ASP A 135 10.11 -14.45 -6.37
CA ASP A 135 9.61 -14.48 -4.99
C ASP A 135 8.12 -14.16 -4.94
N ILE A 136 7.70 -13.12 -5.67
CA ILE A 136 6.30 -12.78 -5.92
C ILE A 136 6.14 -12.53 -7.42
N GLY A 137 5.19 -13.23 -8.03
CA GLY A 137 4.95 -13.08 -9.46
C GLY A 137 3.91 -14.06 -10.00
N TYR A 138 3.82 -14.10 -11.31
CA TYR A 138 2.90 -15.01 -12.00
C TYR A 138 3.44 -15.48 -13.35
N PHE A 139 3.00 -16.65 -13.79
CA PHE A 139 3.06 -17.05 -15.18
C PHE A 139 1.68 -16.88 -15.81
N ARG A 140 1.61 -16.14 -16.90
CA ARG A 140 0.44 -16.11 -17.76
C ARG A 140 0.65 -17.11 -18.89
N ILE A 141 -0.22 -18.10 -18.95
CA ILE A 141 -0.10 -19.24 -19.89
C ILE A 141 -1.12 -19.10 -21.01
N LYS A 142 -0.63 -19.16 -22.24
CA LYS A 142 -1.45 -19.19 -23.45
C LYS A 142 -1.13 -20.46 -24.24
N GLY A 143 -2.15 -21.06 -24.82
CA GLY A 143 -2.01 -22.19 -25.72
C GLY A 143 -2.07 -21.78 -27.18
N ASP A 144 -2.31 -22.79 -28.03
CA ASP A 144 -2.47 -22.63 -29.45
C ASP A 144 -3.47 -21.51 -29.80
N LYS A 145 -3.18 -20.79 -30.88
CA LYS A 145 -3.96 -19.61 -31.31
C LYS A 145 -4.05 -18.47 -30.28
N LYS A 146 -3.06 -18.39 -29.37
CA LYS A 146 -2.98 -17.37 -28.29
C LYS A 146 -4.19 -17.39 -27.33
N ARG A 147 -4.90 -18.50 -27.22
CA ARG A 147 -6.00 -18.69 -26.28
C ARG A 147 -5.43 -18.64 -24.86
N GLN A 148 -5.97 -17.77 -24.01
CA GLN A 148 -5.62 -17.75 -22.59
C GLN A 148 -6.04 -19.07 -21.93
N LEU A 149 -5.11 -19.74 -21.26
CA LEU A 149 -5.35 -21.01 -20.59
C LEU A 149 -5.39 -20.86 -19.07
N GLY A 150 -4.63 -19.92 -18.51
CA GLY A 150 -4.64 -19.65 -17.09
C GLY A 150 -3.44 -18.85 -16.61
N TRP A 151 -3.38 -18.71 -15.30
CA TRP A 151 -2.27 -18.10 -14.56
C TRP A 151 -1.82 -19.03 -13.46
N VAL A 152 -0.51 -19.06 -13.21
CA VAL A 152 0.13 -19.69 -12.05
C VAL A 152 0.75 -18.58 -11.23
N PHE A 153 0.48 -18.56 -9.95
CA PHE A 153 0.95 -17.54 -9.03
C PHE A 153 2.03 -18.10 -8.11
N PHE A 154 3.01 -17.27 -7.78
CA PHE A 154 4.16 -17.65 -6.96
C PHE A 154 4.28 -16.75 -5.74
N GLN A 155 4.59 -17.37 -4.59
CA GLN A 155 4.99 -16.71 -3.36
C GLN A 155 6.17 -17.46 -2.75
N ASN A 156 7.23 -16.76 -2.38
CA ASN A 156 8.48 -17.34 -1.87
C ASN A 156 9.02 -18.45 -2.78
N LYS A 157 9.03 -18.23 -4.09
CA LYS A 157 9.45 -19.19 -5.14
C LYS A 157 8.62 -20.48 -5.21
N ARG A 158 7.55 -20.59 -4.44
CA ARG A 158 6.62 -21.72 -4.45
C ARG A 158 5.33 -21.37 -5.19
N ILE A 159 4.67 -22.37 -5.72
CA ILE A 159 3.34 -22.17 -6.29
C ILE A 159 2.40 -21.79 -5.15
N TYR A 160 1.78 -20.62 -5.30
CA TYR A 160 0.77 -20.12 -4.38
C TYR A 160 -0.64 -20.57 -4.78
N GLY A 161 -0.88 -20.70 -6.09
CA GLY A 161 -2.13 -21.19 -6.63
C GLY A 161 -2.27 -20.92 -8.12
N PHE A 162 -3.46 -21.22 -8.63
CA PHE A 162 -3.80 -21.15 -10.05
C PHE A 162 -5.11 -20.41 -10.27
N ARG A 163 -5.25 -19.78 -11.41
CA ARG A 163 -6.49 -19.19 -11.87
C ARG A 163 -6.77 -19.56 -13.32
N LEU A 164 -8.00 -19.92 -13.59
CA LEU A 164 -8.50 -20.16 -14.95
C LEU A 164 -9.02 -18.86 -15.57
N PRO A 165 -9.09 -18.76 -16.91
CA PRO A 165 -9.74 -17.63 -17.57
C PRO A 165 -11.24 -17.60 -17.25
N GLY A 166 -11.76 -16.41 -17.01
CA GLY A 166 -13.18 -16.17 -16.75
C GLY A 166 -13.41 -15.25 -15.55
N ASP A 167 -14.48 -14.48 -15.61
CA ASP A 167 -14.78 -13.47 -14.59
C ASP A 167 -15.15 -14.07 -13.21
N ARG A 168 -15.46 -15.37 -13.15
CA ARG A 168 -15.85 -16.10 -11.92
C ARG A 168 -15.13 -17.45 -11.80
N ALA A 169 -13.94 -17.55 -12.39
CA ALA A 169 -13.17 -18.77 -12.24
C ALA A 169 -12.71 -18.91 -10.78
N PRO A 170 -12.93 -20.07 -10.15
CA PRO A 170 -12.50 -20.27 -8.78
C PRO A 170 -10.98 -20.19 -8.68
N TRP A 171 -10.51 -19.80 -7.52
CA TRP A 171 -9.12 -20.00 -7.13
C TRP A 171 -8.85 -21.48 -6.91
N LEU A 172 -7.74 -21.97 -7.46
CA LEU A 172 -7.26 -23.33 -7.30
C LEU A 172 -6.00 -23.31 -6.46
N GLY A 173 -5.90 -24.19 -5.46
CA GLY A 173 -4.73 -24.31 -4.61
C GLY A 173 -3.56 -25.02 -5.30
N PRO A 174 -2.38 -25.07 -4.66
CA PRO A 174 -1.23 -25.83 -5.17
C PRO A 174 -1.52 -27.31 -5.39
N GLU A 175 -2.42 -27.89 -4.60
CA GLU A 175 -2.89 -29.28 -4.68
C GLU A 175 -3.63 -29.58 -5.98
N ASP A 176 -4.22 -28.59 -6.62
CA ASP A 176 -4.97 -28.71 -7.88
C ASP A 176 -4.07 -28.69 -9.12
N LEU A 177 -2.74 -28.70 -8.96
CA LEU A 177 -1.79 -28.68 -10.08
C LEU A 177 -2.08 -29.77 -11.13
N PRO A 178 -2.37 -31.02 -10.76
CA PRO A 178 -2.68 -32.06 -11.74
C PRO A 178 -3.91 -31.71 -12.59
N ASP A 179 -4.99 -31.27 -11.98
CA ASP A 179 -6.23 -30.89 -12.67
C ASP A 179 -6.05 -29.64 -13.52
N PHE A 180 -5.26 -28.70 -13.05
CA PHE A 180 -4.87 -27.52 -13.81
C PHE A 180 -4.10 -27.93 -15.07
N MET A 181 -3.11 -28.82 -14.93
CA MET A 181 -2.26 -29.29 -16.04
C MET A 181 -3.02 -30.15 -17.06
N GLU A 182 -4.03 -30.93 -16.66
CA GLU A 182 -4.88 -31.70 -17.57
C GLU A 182 -5.45 -30.83 -18.71
N ARG A 183 -5.75 -29.57 -18.43
CA ARG A 183 -6.35 -28.62 -19.38
C ARG A 183 -5.40 -28.20 -20.50
N PHE A 184 -4.10 -28.45 -20.34
CA PHE A 184 -3.07 -28.15 -21.33
C PHE A 184 -2.69 -29.37 -22.18
N LYS A 185 -3.19 -30.58 -21.84
CA LYS A 185 -2.99 -31.77 -22.64
C LYS A 185 -3.51 -31.55 -24.06
N GLY A 186 -2.66 -31.79 -25.04
CA GLY A 186 -2.97 -31.59 -26.46
C GLY A 186 -2.61 -30.20 -27.01
N SER A 187 -2.14 -29.26 -26.22
CA SER A 187 -1.56 -28.00 -26.71
C SER A 187 -0.16 -28.27 -27.26
N SER A 188 0.06 -28.01 -28.54
CA SER A 188 1.36 -28.25 -29.20
C SER A 188 2.37 -27.16 -28.88
N LYS A 189 1.90 -25.94 -28.57
CA LYS A 189 2.71 -24.78 -28.22
C LYS A 189 2.08 -24.05 -27.05
N ILE A 190 2.87 -23.79 -26.01
CA ILE A 190 2.47 -23.07 -24.83
C ILE A 190 3.37 -21.83 -24.72
N GLU A 191 2.77 -20.65 -24.78
CA GLU A 191 3.45 -19.40 -24.51
C GLU A 191 3.30 -19.05 -23.01
N VAL A 192 4.43 -18.87 -22.34
CA VAL A 192 4.48 -18.45 -20.95
C VAL A 192 5.06 -17.05 -20.86
N LEU A 193 4.31 -16.13 -20.28
CA LEU A 193 4.76 -14.78 -19.96
C LEU A 193 4.93 -14.68 -18.45
N LEU A 194 6.16 -14.45 -18.01
CA LEU A 194 6.48 -14.17 -16.62
C LEU A 194 6.14 -12.71 -16.29
N GLY A 195 5.43 -12.49 -15.20
CA GLY A 195 5.34 -11.21 -14.51
C GLY A 195 5.94 -11.36 -13.13
N GLU A 196 6.88 -10.50 -12.79
CA GLU A 196 7.51 -10.53 -11.48
C GLU A 196 7.47 -9.15 -10.83
N VAL A 197 7.41 -9.15 -9.52
CA VAL A 197 7.62 -7.96 -8.73
C VAL A 197 9.13 -7.78 -8.64
N GLU A 198 9.65 -6.70 -9.23
CA GLU A 198 11.04 -6.35 -9.01
C GLU A 198 11.25 -6.19 -7.51
N SER A 199 12.18 -6.98 -6.94
CA SER A 199 12.53 -6.98 -5.52
C SER A 199 13.07 -5.65 -5.00
N LYS A 200 13.11 -4.63 -5.86
CA LYS A 200 13.41 -3.22 -5.57
C LYS A 200 12.19 -2.32 -5.55
N ILE A 201 10.99 -2.81 -5.87
CA ILE A 201 9.78 -2.06 -5.54
C ILE A 201 9.59 -2.29 -4.04
N GLU A 202 10.27 -1.46 -3.32
CA GLU A 202 10.26 -1.30 -1.90
C GLU A 202 8.82 -1.06 -1.41
N PHE A 203 8.08 -2.15 -1.17
CA PHE A 203 7.07 -2.11 -0.11
C PHE A 203 7.73 -1.74 1.23
N GLN A 204 9.05 -1.97 1.33
CA GLN A 204 9.91 -1.41 2.34
C GLN A 204 10.02 0.12 2.23
N SER A 205 9.81 0.79 1.09
CA SER A 205 10.09 2.21 1.05
C SER A 205 9.03 3.05 1.74
N GLN A 206 7.75 2.82 1.54
CA GLN A 206 6.77 3.60 2.31
C GLN A 206 6.74 3.20 3.79
N THR A 207 6.83 1.92 4.13
CA THR A 207 6.93 1.48 5.52
C THR A 207 8.31 1.82 6.10
N ALA A 208 9.41 1.68 5.35
CA ALA A 208 10.75 2.03 5.80
C ALA A 208 10.95 3.55 5.82
N GLU A 209 10.42 4.31 4.87
CA GLU A 209 10.45 5.78 4.90
C GLU A 209 9.51 6.34 5.97
N SER A 210 8.33 5.76 6.18
CA SER A 210 7.47 6.10 7.30
C SER A 210 8.10 5.72 8.64
N ASN A 211 8.70 4.54 8.76
CA ASN A 211 9.45 4.13 9.94
C ASN A 211 10.69 5.01 10.16
N LYS A 212 11.35 5.45 9.09
CA LYS A 212 12.45 6.41 9.16
C LYS A 212 11.96 7.78 9.63
N ALA A 213 10.86 8.29 9.08
CA ALA A 213 10.24 9.54 9.54
C ALA A 213 9.82 9.45 11.01
N LEU A 214 9.20 8.35 11.42
CA LEU A 214 8.82 8.12 12.82
C LEU A 214 10.03 8.03 13.73
N GLY A 215 11.07 7.29 13.36
CA GLY A 215 12.28 7.16 14.18
C GLY A 215 13.01 8.49 14.40
N LEU A 216 13.14 9.31 13.35
CA LEU A 216 13.77 10.63 13.50
C LEU A 216 12.90 11.61 14.31
N LEU A 217 11.55 11.52 14.21
CA LEU A 217 10.66 12.32 15.05
C LEU A 217 10.65 11.85 16.50
N GLU A 218 10.68 10.54 16.72
CA GLU A 218 10.78 9.96 18.07
C GLU A 218 12.06 10.44 18.78
N GLU A 219 13.21 10.42 18.09
CA GLU A 219 14.46 10.99 18.60
C GLU A 219 14.29 12.47 18.99
N LEU A 220 13.70 13.29 18.12
CA LEU A 220 13.51 14.71 18.38
C LEU A 220 12.55 14.97 19.55
N ILE A 221 11.46 14.18 19.65
CA ILE A 221 10.50 14.27 20.76
C ILE A 221 11.17 13.91 22.09
N GLN A 222 11.95 12.82 22.13
CA GLN A 222 12.68 12.38 23.34
C GLN A 222 13.68 13.44 23.81
N HIS A 223 14.41 14.07 22.88
CA HIS A 223 15.29 15.19 23.20
C HIS A 223 14.52 16.38 23.75
N THR A 224 13.39 16.72 23.14
CA THR A 224 12.53 17.83 23.62
C THR A 224 11.96 17.54 24.98
N GLU A 225 11.49 16.32 25.23
CA GLU A 225 11.02 15.89 26.56
C GLU A 225 12.11 16.01 27.61
N SER A 226 13.32 15.56 27.31
CA SER A 226 14.48 15.68 28.23
C SER A 226 14.82 17.12 28.56
N ILE A 227 14.73 18.06 27.61
CA ILE A 227 14.93 19.49 27.84
C ILE A 227 13.88 20.04 28.78
N VAL A 228 12.60 19.75 28.55
CA VAL A 228 11.47 20.25 29.35
C VAL A 228 11.51 19.68 30.76
N GLN A 229 11.78 18.38 30.92
CA GLN A 229 11.88 17.73 32.23
C GLN A 229 13.12 18.18 33.02
N GLY A 230 14.23 18.50 32.36
CA GLY A 230 15.48 19.00 32.98
C GLY A 230 15.42 20.45 33.49
N MET A 231 14.32 21.17 33.27
CA MET A 231 14.18 22.56 33.74
C MET A 231 13.79 22.63 35.21
N LYS A 232 14.59 23.37 36.01
CA LYS A 232 14.32 23.55 37.43
C LYS A 232 12.96 24.23 37.65
N GLY A 233 12.05 23.53 38.32
CA GLY A 233 10.72 24.03 38.67
C GLY A 233 9.59 23.62 37.67
N SER A 234 9.89 22.92 36.59
CA SER A 234 8.89 22.41 35.71
C SER A 234 8.18 21.19 36.35
N LYS A 235 6.97 21.40 36.86
CA LYS A 235 6.02 20.32 37.22
C LYS A 235 5.13 19.94 36.05
N LYS A 236 5.46 20.42 34.85
CA LYS A 236 4.62 20.19 33.64
C LYS A 236 4.91 18.81 33.07
N ASP A 237 3.92 17.99 33.04
CA ASP A 237 3.97 16.72 32.36
C ASP A 237 4.07 16.94 30.83
N PHE A 238 5.15 16.43 30.23
CA PHE A 238 5.41 16.60 28.79
C PHE A 238 4.26 16.03 27.93
N GLN A 239 3.69 14.90 28.32
CA GLN A 239 2.60 14.30 27.57
C GLN A 239 1.34 15.18 27.54
N ILE A 240 1.05 15.85 28.67
CA ILE A 240 -0.07 16.81 28.74
C ILE A 240 0.22 18.03 27.87
N LEU A 241 1.45 18.53 27.84
CA LEU A 241 1.86 19.64 26.99
C LEU A 241 1.77 19.24 25.52
N PHE A 242 2.31 18.08 25.16
CA PHE A 242 2.28 17.55 23.81
C PHE A 242 0.84 17.43 23.28
N ARG A 243 -0.02 16.76 24.04
CA ARG A 243 -1.44 16.61 23.66
C ARG A 243 -2.15 17.95 23.51
N ARG A 244 -1.89 18.92 24.38
CA ARG A 244 -2.50 20.24 24.28
C ARG A 244 -2.03 21.01 23.04
N MET A 245 -0.75 20.90 22.68
CA MET A 245 -0.23 21.53 21.45
C MET A 245 -0.71 20.82 20.19
N CYS A 246 -0.90 19.50 20.21
CA CYS A 246 -1.56 18.78 19.13
C CYS A 246 -2.97 19.35 18.89
N ILE A 247 -3.78 19.51 19.94
CA ILE A 247 -5.14 20.10 19.81
C ILE A 247 -5.08 21.52 19.19
N LYS A 248 -4.09 22.33 19.58
CA LYS A 248 -3.94 23.69 19.04
C LYS A 248 -3.70 23.71 17.53
N TRP A 249 -3.06 22.69 16.98
CA TRP A 249 -2.68 22.59 15.56
C TRP A 249 -3.55 21.63 14.75
N ALA A 250 -4.54 20.99 15.36
CA ALA A 250 -5.43 20.03 14.73
C ALA A 250 -6.25 20.62 13.56
N ASP A 251 -6.58 21.89 13.60
CA ASP A 251 -7.30 22.57 12.49
C ASP A 251 -6.45 22.73 11.21
N ILE A 252 -5.12 22.59 11.33
CA ILE A 252 -4.18 22.70 10.20
C ILE A 252 -3.65 21.33 9.79
N TYR A 253 -3.42 20.48 10.78
CA TYR A 253 -2.90 19.11 10.60
C TYR A 253 -3.87 18.13 11.24
N ASP A 254 -4.81 17.59 10.44
CA ASP A 254 -5.92 16.74 10.92
C ASP A 254 -5.42 15.55 11.76
N PHE A 255 -4.25 14.98 11.43
CA PHE A 255 -3.65 13.86 12.16
C PHE A 255 -3.20 14.22 13.59
N LEU A 256 -3.12 15.49 13.93
CA LEU A 256 -2.80 15.94 15.30
C LEU A 256 -4.04 15.93 16.22
N ASP A 257 -5.25 15.69 15.69
CA ASP A 257 -6.46 15.61 16.52
C ASP A 257 -6.38 14.38 17.45
N PRO A 258 -6.32 14.56 18.77
CA PRO A 258 -6.23 13.45 19.73
C PRO A 258 -7.49 12.56 19.73
N PHE A 259 -8.62 13.03 19.17
CA PHE A 259 -9.86 12.26 19.06
C PHE A 259 -9.86 11.35 17.81
N ALA A 260 -9.08 11.71 16.79
CA ALA A 260 -8.86 10.84 15.64
C ALA A 260 -7.91 9.68 15.97
N ALA A 261 -7.11 9.80 17.05
CA ALA A 261 -6.12 8.82 17.52
C ALA A 261 -5.09 8.40 16.45
N GLU A 262 -4.86 9.24 15.43
CA GLU A 262 -3.91 8.97 14.35
C GLU A 262 -2.46 9.14 14.78
N LEU A 263 -2.18 10.06 15.73
CA LEU A 263 -0.86 10.30 16.31
C LEU A 263 -0.93 10.15 17.82
N SER A 264 -0.03 9.36 18.40
CA SER A 264 0.11 9.27 19.85
C SER A 264 1.58 9.09 20.26
N TYR A 265 1.98 9.75 21.35
CA TYR A 265 3.29 9.57 21.96
C TYR A 265 3.11 9.03 23.37
N LYS A 266 3.59 7.82 23.60
CA LYS A 266 3.44 7.12 24.89
C LYS A 266 4.64 6.22 25.15
N ASP A 267 5.08 6.16 26.39
CA ASP A 267 6.21 5.34 26.84
C ASP A 267 7.48 5.53 25.98
N GLN A 268 7.78 6.79 25.60
CA GLN A 268 8.87 7.22 24.72
C GLN A 268 8.81 6.69 23.28
N ALA A 269 7.69 6.12 22.86
CA ALA A 269 7.45 5.67 21.50
C ALA A 269 6.39 6.53 20.81
N LEU A 270 6.62 6.81 19.52
CA LEU A 270 5.70 7.54 18.66
C LEU A 270 4.91 6.55 17.79
N PHE A 271 3.61 6.58 17.91
CA PHE A 271 2.69 5.78 17.10
C PHE A 271 1.97 6.70 16.11
N PHE A 272 1.91 6.28 14.85
CA PHE A 272 1.27 7.04 13.81
C PHE A 272 0.52 6.11 12.85
N GLU A 273 -0.78 6.30 12.72
CA GLU A 273 -1.66 5.52 11.87
C GLU A 273 -2.53 6.46 11.01
N SER A 274 -1.93 7.12 10.03
CA SER A 274 -2.62 7.99 9.09
C SER A 274 -2.09 7.84 7.67
N ASN A 275 -2.86 8.32 6.69
CA ASN A 275 -2.44 8.43 5.30
C ASN A 275 -1.68 9.74 4.99
N THR A 276 -1.39 10.54 6.00
CA THR A 276 -0.64 11.78 5.87
C THR A 276 0.79 11.50 5.40
N GLY A 277 1.28 12.28 4.45
CA GLY A 277 2.63 12.14 3.92
C GLY A 277 3.72 12.48 4.95
N ASN A 278 4.90 11.86 4.82
CA ASN A 278 6.03 12.04 5.73
C ASN A 278 6.43 13.52 5.90
N ARG A 279 6.35 14.33 4.84
CA ARG A 279 6.61 15.76 4.89
C ARG A 279 5.67 16.46 5.87
N GLU A 280 4.38 16.28 5.68
CA GLU A 280 3.35 16.92 6.50
C GLU A 280 3.40 16.45 7.95
N LEU A 281 3.69 15.16 8.17
CA LEU A 281 3.93 14.58 9.50
C LEU A 281 5.09 15.28 10.21
N ILE A 282 6.24 15.46 9.53
CA ILE A 282 7.42 16.12 10.11
C ILE A 282 7.13 17.59 10.37
N GLU A 283 6.49 18.31 9.44
CA GLU A 283 6.13 19.72 9.60
C GLU A 283 5.17 19.93 10.78
N GLY A 284 4.13 19.10 10.92
CA GLY A 284 3.16 19.20 12.00
C GLY A 284 3.75 18.89 13.38
N VAL A 285 4.50 17.78 13.50
CA VAL A 285 5.12 17.41 14.78
C VAL A 285 6.19 18.42 15.20
N THR A 286 7.03 18.87 14.29
CA THR A 286 8.04 19.91 14.61
C THR A 286 7.37 21.22 15.05
N ARG A 287 6.25 21.61 14.46
CA ARG A 287 5.46 22.77 14.89
C ARG A 287 4.97 22.61 16.33
N VAL A 288 4.45 21.45 16.69
CA VAL A 288 4.03 21.14 18.06
C VAL A 288 5.19 21.26 19.04
N LEU A 289 6.36 20.71 18.70
CA LEU A 289 7.55 20.77 19.56
C LEU A 289 8.05 22.20 19.75
N PHE A 290 8.07 23.03 18.72
CA PHE A 290 8.44 24.45 18.84
C PHE A 290 7.51 25.21 19.81
N GLU A 291 6.21 24.97 19.75
CA GLU A 291 5.26 25.59 20.67
C GLU A 291 5.48 25.14 22.13
N ILE A 292 5.77 23.85 22.32
CA ILE A 292 6.10 23.32 23.66
C ILE A 292 7.35 24.02 24.22
N ILE A 293 8.38 24.15 23.43
CA ILE A 293 9.65 24.75 23.80
C ILE A 293 9.49 26.25 24.10
N LYS A 294 8.68 26.94 23.30
CA LYS A 294 8.35 28.35 23.53
C LYS A 294 7.59 28.56 24.84
N GLU A 295 6.62 27.69 25.13
CA GLU A 295 5.89 27.73 26.40
C GLU A 295 6.77 27.38 27.62
N ALA A 296 7.79 26.56 27.40
CA ALA A 296 8.76 26.18 28.43
C ALA A 296 9.90 27.17 28.60
N ASP A 297 10.00 28.25 27.79
CA ASP A 297 11.12 29.21 27.79
C ASP A 297 12.50 28.52 27.61
N ALA A 298 12.54 27.55 26.67
CA ALA A 298 13.71 26.69 26.50
C ALA A 298 14.37 26.80 25.10
N GLU A 299 14.02 27.86 24.32
CA GLU A 299 14.40 28.00 22.90
C GLU A 299 15.92 27.91 22.70
N LYS A 300 16.73 28.52 23.59
CA LYS A 300 18.20 28.50 23.44
C LYS A 300 18.79 27.10 23.47
N LYS A 301 18.27 26.23 24.34
CA LYS A 301 18.74 24.84 24.46
C LYS A 301 18.24 23.99 23.29
N TYR A 302 16.98 24.20 22.95
CA TYR A 302 16.36 23.46 21.87
C TYR A 302 16.99 23.77 20.50
N HIS A 303 17.32 25.05 20.26
CA HIS A 303 17.91 25.44 18.97
C HIS A 303 19.20 24.69 18.68
N PHE A 304 20.03 24.41 19.64
CA PHE A 304 21.25 23.64 19.47
C PHE A 304 20.93 22.18 19.10
N VAL A 305 20.03 21.54 19.84
CA VAL A 305 19.61 20.15 19.61
C VAL A 305 18.90 19.99 18.26
N PHE A 306 18.04 20.95 17.94
CA PHE A 306 17.30 20.94 16.67
C PHE A 306 18.22 21.10 15.46
N LYS A 307 19.22 21.96 15.56
CA LYS A 307 20.24 22.16 14.52
C LYS A 307 21.06 20.88 14.29
N GLU A 308 21.53 20.26 15.37
CA GLU A 308 22.27 19.00 15.31
C GLU A 308 21.42 17.87 14.69
N TRP A 309 20.16 17.78 15.06
CA TRP A 309 19.20 16.84 14.49
C TRP A 309 18.96 17.12 12.99
N GLN A 310 18.81 18.39 12.59
CA GLN A 310 18.67 18.77 11.18
C GLN A 310 19.91 18.40 10.35
N GLU A 311 21.10 18.64 10.86
CA GLU A 311 22.37 18.30 10.21
C GLU A 311 22.50 16.78 10.05
N LYS A 312 22.18 16.03 11.09
CA LYS A 312 22.19 14.56 11.09
C LYS A 312 21.26 13.94 10.04
N HIS A 313 20.10 14.54 9.82
CA HIS A 313 19.06 14.03 8.94
C HIS A 313 18.89 14.85 7.63
N SER A 314 19.87 15.72 7.32
CA SER A 314 19.78 16.72 6.25
C SER A 314 19.41 16.16 4.88
N GLU A 315 20.00 15.04 4.49
CA GLU A 315 19.71 14.38 3.20
C GLU A 315 18.23 13.98 3.10
N TYR A 316 17.69 13.35 4.14
CA TYR A 316 16.29 12.90 4.13
C TYR A 316 15.31 14.08 4.17
N LEU A 317 15.58 15.08 5.00
CA LEU A 317 14.75 16.28 5.14
C LEU A 317 14.75 17.13 3.86
N SER A 318 15.89 17.22 3.16
CA SER A 318 15.99 17.92 1.88
C SER A 318 15.20 17.23 0.77
N ASN A 319 15.24 15.90 0.72
CA ASN A 319 14.48 15.13 -0.27
C ASN A 319 12.96 15.29 -0.10
N LEU A 320 12.49 15.56 1.12
CA LEU A 320 11.07 15.81 1.41
C LEU A 320 10.67 17.28 1.31
N GLU A 321 11.62 18.20 1.07
CA GLU A 321 11.38 19.66 1.02
C GLU A 321 10.63 20.19 2.26
N VAL A 322 11.00 19.69 3.46
CA VAL A 322 10.33 20.03 4.74
C VAL A 322 10.54 21.50 5.09
N ARG A 323 9.47 22.18 5.50
CA ARG A 323 9.49 23.57 5.97
C ARG A 323 9.37 23.60 7.48
N PHE A 324 10.39 24.11 8.14
CA PHE A 324 10.40 24.22 9.59
C PHE A 324 9.80 25.56 10.07
N PRO A 325 9.20 25.59 11.28
CA PRO A 325 8.79 26.82 11.90
C PRO A 325 9.99 27.73 12.18
N GLU A 326 9.81 29.04 11.99
CA GLU A 326 10.80 30.07 12.31
C GLU A 326 10.79 30.41 13.83
#